data_153c25f8761a0e0fa7a2440613305802
#
_entry.id   153c25f8761a0e0fa7a2440613305802
#
_cell.length_a   1.000
_cell.length_b   1.000
_cell.length_c   1.000
_cell.angle_alpha   90.00
_cell.angle_beta   90.00
_cell.angle_gamma   90.00
#
_symmetry.space_group_name_H-M   'P 1'
#
loop_
_entity.id
_entity.type
_entity.pdbx_description
1 polymer ?
#
loop_
_entity_poly.entity_id
_entity_poly.type
_entity_poly.pdbx_seq_one_letter_code
_entity_poly.pdbx_strand_id
1 'polypeptide(L)'
;MGDNKCIFIVARKGRRCRLRPLSGSHYCGEHVVLSPAENGEQGHDRITCPLDSTHTCSSALLNKHLKKCNAMKKEAQEFFIRDINSGTPVLSGVSLPVKTTLKHVSDERLWEIIHQVEEIYDGDVNLPEKHVGLHWAFDGELEKLAGCVVAEKHLRQKAALLSLAERQGLLTSNSCFVEFGAGRGRLSYWLAKILAKDDCHFLLVDKAASRHKFENKVKSDLGDFPEIQRLQIDIRHLCLGNVHLVKAHQKKLVGLCKHLCGEATDLALRCLMETTKQPSDAGSKALLGVHGVLMATCCHHRCYWDSFVGRPLLEAWGLGRQDFDLISAMAGWATCAAKGELPRGAFIERRQPNP
;
A
#
# COMPACT_ATOMS: atom_id res chain seq x y z
N MET A 1 -34.52 -16.93 18.91
CA MET A 1 -34.13 -17.14 17.50
C MET A 1 -32.60 -17.23 17.46
N GLY A 2 -32.05 -18.43 17.24
CA GLY A 2 -30.61 -18.66 17.26
C GLY A 2 -29.89 -17.85 16.18
N ASP A 3 -28.76 -17.26 16.54
CA ASP A 3 -27.93 -16.44 15.66
C ASP A 3 -27.31 -17.34 14.56
N ASN A 4 -27.98 -17.44 13.41
CA ASN A 4 -27.61 -18.31 12.28
C ASN A 4 -26.39 -17.72 11.52
N LYS A 5 -25.26 -17.59 12.24
CA LYS A 5 -24.00 -17.04 11.74
C LYS A 5 -22.85 -18.01 11.98
N CYS A 6 -21.93 -18.04 11.04
CA CYS A 6 -20.68 -18.77 11.16
C CYS A 6 -19.97 -18.48 12.50
N ILE A 7 -19.51 -19.52 13.19
CA ILE A 7 -18.87 -19.38 14.51
C ILE A 7 -17.42 -18.90 14.42
N PHE A 8 -16.80 -18.89 13.25
CA PHE A 8 -15.42 -18.49 13.06
C PHE A 8 -15.18 -17.04 13.53
N ILE A 9 -14.16 -16.86 14.35
CA ILE A 9 -13.73 -15.55 14.82
C ILE A 9 -12.70 -14.99 13.81
N VAL A 10 -13.07 -13.90 13.16
CA VAL A 10 -12.17 -13.17 12.27
C VAL A 10 -11.16 -12.42 13.12
N ALA A 11 -9.95 -12.98 13.31
CA ALA A 11 -8.92 -12.48 14.24
C ALA A 11 -8.63 -10.98 14.06
N ARG A 12 -8.47 -10.52 12.82
CA ARG A 12 -8.23 -9.09 12.50
C ARG A 12 -9.35 -8.14 12.97
N LYS A 13 -10.56 -8.66 13.20
CA LYS A 13 -11.75 -7.85 13.54
C LYS A 13 -12.29 -8.13 14.94
N GLY A 14 -11.73 -9.10 15.66
CA GLY A 14 -12.14 -9.50 17.00
C GLY A 14 -13.62 -9.91 17.12
N ARG A 15 -14.26 -10.38 16.03
CA ARG A 15 -15.70 -10.71 16.01
C ARG A 15 -16.01 -11.92 15.15
N ARG A 16 -17.18 -12.54 15.41
CA ARG A 16 -17.69 -13.66 14.60
C ARG A 16 -17.93 -13.26 13.13
N CYS A 17 -17.72 -14.21 12.24
CA CYS A 17 -18.06 -14.09 10.83
C CYS A 17 -19.57 -13.82 10.67
N ARG A 18 -19.94 -12.97 9.72
CA ARG A 18 -21.34 -12.59 9.45
C ARG A 18 -22.02 -13.46 8.40
N LEU A 19 -21.28 -14.33 7.73
CA LEU A 19 -21.84 -15.24 6.72
C LEU A 19 -22.66 -16.33 7.38
N ARG A 20 -23.66 -16.83 6.66
CA ARG A 20 -24.44 -18.00 7.11
C ARG A 20 -23.58 -19.25 7.04
N PRO A 21 -23.70 -20.16 8.01
CA PRO A 21 -23.05 -21.47 7.94
C PRO A 21 -23.63 -22.30 6.81
N LEU A 22 -22.85 -23.29 6.35
CA LEU A 22 -23.35 -24.31 5.42
C LEU A 22 -24.36 -25.20 6.13
N SER A 23 -25.23 -25.85 5.37
CA SER A 23 -26.17 -26.83 5.90
C SER A 23 -25.37 -27.97 6.57
N GLY A 24 -25.70 -28.26 7.83
CA GLY A 24 -25.00 -29.29 8.62
C GLY A 24 -23.64 -28.88 9.19
N SER A 25 -23.20 -27.62 9.04
CA SER A 25 -21.92 -27.10 9.57
C SER A 25 -22.15 -25.86 10.44
N HIS A 26 -21.25 -25.63 11.40
CA HIS A 26 -21.17 -24.36 12.15
C HIS A 26 -20.42 -23.27 11.41
N TYR A 27 -19.76 -23.60 10.30
CA TYR A 27 -18.92 -22.71 9.52
C TYR A 27 -19.54 -22.36 8.17
N CYS A 28 -19.29 -21.16 7.68
CA CYS A 28 -19.64 -20.79 6.29
C CYS A 28 -18.66 -21.41 5.30
N GLY A 29 -18.98 -21.37 4.01
CA GLY A 29 -18.16 -21.93 2.96
C GLY A 29 -16.70 -21.42 2.89
N GLU A 30 -16.43 -20.22 3.42
CA GLU A 30 -15.06 -19.69 3.49
C GLU A 30 -14.27 -20.22 4.70
N HIS A 31 -14.94 -20.59 5.78
CA HIS A 31 -14.28 -20.95 7.04
C HIS A 31 -14.33 -22.43 7.38
N VAL A 32 -15.15 -23.21 6.71
CA VAL A 32 -15.21 -24.68 6.90
C VAL A 32 -13.88 -25.34 6.58
N VAL A 33 -13.14 -24.81 5.60
CA VAL A 33 -11.81 -25.32 5.19
C VAL A 33 -10.75 -25.09 6.26
N LEU A 34 -10.97 -24.11 7.15
CA LEU A 34 -10.03 -23.74 8.22
C LEU A 34 -10.32 -24.48 9.53
N SER A 35 -11.35 -25.35 9.58
CA SER A 35 -11.73 -26.12 10.76
C SER A 35 -11.28 -27.57 10.63
N PRO A 36 -10.29 -28.03 11.41
CA PRO A 36 -9.83 -29.42 11.37
C PRO A 36 -10.90 -30.44 11.82
N ALA A 37 -11.85 -30.01 12.64
CA ALA A 37 -12.82 -30.90 13.28
C ALA A 37 -14.04 -31.28 12.40
N GLU A 38 -14.33 -30.52 11.35
CA GLU A 38 -15.45 -30.77 10.44
C GLU A 38 -15.03 -31.31 9.06
N ASN A 39 -13.73 -31.55 8.85
CA ASN A 39 -13.19 -32.15 7.62
C ASN A 39 -13.39 -33.68 7.53
N GLY A 40 -14.08 -34.29 8.51
CA GLY A 40 -14.42 -35.71 8.52
C GLY A 40 -15.70 -35.97 7.75
N GLU A 41 -15.60 -36.73 6.65
CA GLU A 41 -16.63 -37.52 5.95
C GLU A 41 -17.65 -36.84 5.02
N GLN A 42 -17.83 -35.51 5.02
CA GLN A 42 -18.57 -34.87 3.93
C GLN A 42 -17.68 -33.78 3.33
N GLY A 43 -16.61 -34.21 2.65
CA GLY A 43 -15.63 -33.35 2.06
C GLY A 43 -16.23 -32.25 1.20
N HIS A 44 -16.40 -31.07 1.78
CA HIS A 44 -16.55 -29.88 0.97
C HIS A 44 -15.20 -29.65 0.30
N ASP A 45 -15.02 -30.23 -0.88
CA ASP A 45 -13.88 -30.13 -1.76
C ASP A 45 -13.69 -28.69 -2.22
N ARG A 46 -13.28 -27.83 -1.29
CA ARG A 46 -13.00 -26.40 -1.54
C ARG A 46 -11.51 -26.17 -1.58
N ILE A 47 -11.10 -25.47 -2.60
CA ILE A 47 -9.72 -25.03 -2.81
C ILE A 47 -9.64 -23.51 -2.81
N THR A 48 -8.48 -22.96 -2.49
CA THR A 48 -8.20 -21.54 -2.69
C THR A 48 -8.27 -21.21 -4.17
N CYS A 49 -8.92 -20.10 -4.52
CA CYS A 49 -9.02 -19.66 -5.91
C CYS A 49 -7.62 -19.37 -6.47
N PRO A 50 -7.23 -19.99 -7.60
CA PRO A 50 -5.92 -19.75 -8.23
C PRO A 50 -5.70 -18.31 -8.69
N LEU A 51 -6.79 -17.58 -8.97
CA LEU A 51 -6.74 -16.18 -9.44
C LEU A 51 -6.72 -15.17 -8.28
N ASP A 52 -7.20 -15.57 -7.08
CA ASP A 52 -7.27 -14.67 -5.93
C ASP A 52 -7.33 -15.49 -4.64
N SER A 53 -6.24 -15.53 -3.91
CA SER A 53 -6.11 -16.27 -2.65
C SER A 53 -6.99 -15.76 -1.50
N THR A 54 -7.75 -14.69 -1.70
CA THR A 54 -8.63 -14.12 -0.67
C THR A 54 -9.98 -14.83 -0.55
N HIS A 55 -10.30 -15.74 -1.46
CA HIS A 55 -11.53 -16.54 -1.42
C HIS A 55 -11.31 -17.97 -1.88
N THR A 56 -12.28 -18.84 -1.57
CA THR A 56 -12.26 -20.26 -1.92
C THR A 56 -13.39 -20.60 -2.88
N CYS A 57 -13.25 -21.69 -3.64
CA CYS A 57 -14.27 -22.25 -4.53
C CYS A 57 -14.31 -23.78 -4.41
N SER A 58 -15.39 -24.39 -4.88
CA SER A 58 -15.44 -25.86 -5.00
C SER A 58 -14.47 -26.32 -6.09
N SER A 59 -13.65 -27.34 -5.82
CA SER A 59 -12.74 -27.91 -6.81
C SER A 59 -13.51 -28.47 -8.01
N ALA A 60 -14.62 -29.17 -7.76
CA ALA A 60 -15.51 -29.71 -8.81
C ALA A 60 -16.10 -28.61 -9.70
N LEU A 61 -16.26 -27.38 -9.19
CA LEU A 61 -16.80 -26.24 -9.92
C LEU A 61 -15.73 -25.23 -10.34
N LEU A 62 -14.44 -25.57 -10.21
CA LEU A 62 -13.32 -24.64 -10.47
C LEU A 62 -13.44 -23.99 -11.85
N ASN A 63 -13.63 -24.74 -12.91
CA ASN A 63 -13.74 -24.21 -14.27
C ASN A 63 -14.93 -23.25 -14.46
N LYS A 64 -16.05 -23.52 -13.80
CA LYS A 64 -17.24 -22.66 -13.81
C LYS A 64 -16.98 -21.39 -12.98
N HIS A 65 -16.29 -21.55 -11.85
CA HIS A 65 -15.88 -20.44 -10.99
C HIS A 65 -14.91 -19.51 -11.70
N LEU A 66 -13.84 -20.04 -12.31
CA LEU A 66 -12.83 -19.24 -13.01
C LEU A 66 -13.45 -18.33 -14.07
N LYS A 67 -14.42 -18.82 -14.85
CA LYS A 67 -15.13 -18.01 -15.87
C LYS A 67 -15.96 -16.86 -15.29
N LYS A 68 -16.31 -16.90 -14.00
CA LYS A 68 -17.16 -15.92 -13.31
C LYS A 68 -16.43 -15.18 -12.19
N CYS A 69 -15.20 -15.56 -11.91
CA CYS A 69 -14.41 -14.97 -10.84
C CYS A 69 -14.18 -13.47 -11.08
N ASN A 70 -14.35 -12.67 -10.04
CA ASN A 70 -14.08 -11.24 -10.16
C ASN A 70 -12.61 -10.92 -10.46
N ALA A 71 -11.68 -11.83 -10.11
CA ALA A 71 -10.26 -11.69 -10.46
C ALA A 71 -10.06 -11.76 -11.98
N MET A 72 -10.75 -12.71 -12.67
CA MET A 72 -10.73 -12.83 -14.14
C MET A 72 -11.17 -11.54 -14.84
N LYS A 73 -12.24 -10.90 -14.32
CA LYS A 73 -12.72 -9.61 -14.86
C LYS A 73 -11.69 -8.50 -14.70
N LYS A 74 -10.85 -8.56 -13.67
CA LYS A 74 -9.76 -7.61 -13.46
C LYS A 74 -8.61 -7.82 -14.44
N GLU A 75 -8.25 -9.07 -14.72
CA GLU A 75 -7.19 -9.43 -15.68
C GLU A 75 -7.55 -9.09 -17.14
N ALA A 76 -8.83 -8.97 -17.46
CA ALA A 76 -9.30 -8.55 -18.79
C ALA A 76 -9.20 -7.05 -19.05
N GLN A 77 -8.76 -6.24 -18.07
CA GLN A 77 -8.58 -4.80 -18.24
C GLN A 77 -7.24 -4.49 -18.93
N GLU A 78 -7.22 -3.56 -19.87
CA GLU A 78 -6.02 -3.16 -20.61
C GLU A 78 -4.87 -2.71 -19.71
N PHE A 79 -5.21 -2.13 -18.56
CA PHE A 79 -4.25 -1.67 -17.56
C PHE A 79 -3.77 -2.77 -16.60
N PHE A 80 -4.24 -4.03 -16.75
CA PHE A 80 -3.74 -5.16 -15.98
C PHE A 80 -2.63 -5.87 -16.73
N ILE A 81 -1.40 -5.78 -16.25
CA ILE A 81 -0.27 -6.60 -16.74
C ILE A 81 0.32 -7.31 -15.53
N ARG A 82 0.29 -8.64 -15.54
CA ARG A 82 0.75 -9.45 -14.41
C ARG A 82 2.19 -9.13 -14.05
N ASP A 83 2.43 -8.81 -12.77
CA ASP A 83 3.73 -8.58 -12.14
C ASP A 83 4.62 -7.48 -12.78
N ILE A 84 4.06 -6.57 -13.57
CA ILE A 84 4.80 -5.52 -14.27
C ILE A 84 5.66 -4.66 -13.32
N ASN A 85 5.20 -4.47 -12.10
CA ASN A 85 5.88 -3.64 -11.10
C ASN A 85 6.63 -4.44 -10.03
N SER A 86 6.72 -5.77 -10.13
CA SER A 86 7.31 -6.62 -9.08
C SER A 86 8.84 -6.51 -8.96
N GLY A 87 9.50 -5.91 -9.92
CA GLY A 87 10.96 -5.80 -9.98
C GLY A 87 11.59 -7.04 -10.62
N THR A 88 12.24 -7.90 -9.84
CA THR A 88 12.83 -9.13 -10.39
C THR A 88 11.73 -10.09 -10.84
N PRO A 89 11.80 -10.65 -12.06
CA PRO A 89 10.85 -11.67 -12.49
C PRO A 89 10.85 -12.84 -11.50
N VAL A 90 9.70 -13.12 -10.91
CA VAL A 90 9.52 -14.36 -10.15
C VAL A 90 9.49 -15.49 -11.16
N LEU A 91 10.59 -16.20 -11.28
CA LEU A 91 10.64 -17.43 -12.10
C LEU A 91 9.59 -18.39 -11.53
N SER A 92 8.63 -18.78 -12.35
CA SER A 92 7.58 -19.72 -11.97
C SER A 92 8.22 -21.01 -11.48
N GLY A 93 7.96 -21.39 -10.22
CA GLY A 93 8.47 -22.63 -9.63
C GLY A 93 9.64 -22.46 -8.65
N VAL A 94 10.23 -21.28 -8.51
CA VAL A 94 11.22 -21.01 -7.46
C VAL A 94 10.52 -20.45 -6.22
N SER A 95 10.61 -21.14 -5.09
CA SER A 95 10.15 -20.61 -3.81
C SER A 95 10.99 -19.38 -3.46
N LEU A 96 10.33 -18.28 -3.11
CA LEU A 96 11.04 -17.09 -2.60
C LEU A 96 11.88 -17.50 -1.39
N PRO A 97 13.13 -17.03 -1.29
CA PRO A 97 13.96 -17.32 -0.13
C PRO A 97 13.26 -16.84 1.14
N VAL A 98 13.32 -17.66 2.18
CA VAL A 98 12.75 -17.35 3.49
C VAL A 98 13.44 -16.11 4.04
N LYS A 99 12.65 -15.12 4.48
CA LYS A 99 13.16 -13.89 5.08
C LYS A 99 13.97 -14.20 6.34
N THR A 100 15.17 -13.65 6.45
CA THR A 100 16.01 -13.77 7.64
C THR A 100 15.30 -13.14 8.85
N THR A 101 15.31 -13.85 9.99
CA THR A 101 14.65 -13.36 11.21
C THR A 101 15.67 -13.10 12.32
N LEU A 102 15.33 -12.18 13.23
CA LEU A 102 16.19 -11.79 14.35
C LEU A 102 16.43 -12.92 15.37
N LYS A 103 15.63 -14.00 15.35
CA LYS A 103 15.64 -15.05 16.39
C LYS A 103 16.95 -15.85 16.48
N HIS A 104 17.71 -15.91 15.41
CA HIS A 104 18.89 -16.76 15.29
C HIS A 104 20.16 -15.95 14.98
N VAL A 105 20.12 -14.64 15.21
CA VAL A 105 21.22 -13.72 14.93
C VAL A 105 21.82 -13.28 16.26
N SER A 106 23.15 -13.33 16.38
CA SER A 106 23.84 -12.89 17.59
C SER A 106 23.76 -11.37 17.77
N ASP A 107 23.87 -10.91 19.01
CA ASP A 107 23.85 -9.48 19.33
C ASP A 107 25.02 -8.76 18.66
N GLU A 108 26.19 -9.39 18.56
CA GLU A 108 27.38 -8.83 17.89
C GLU A 108 27.07 -8.50 16.44
N ARG A 109 26.42 -9.45 15.71
CA ARG A 109 26.04 -9.22 14.31
C ARG A 109 25.02 -8.09 14.15
N LEU A 110 24.07 -7.99 15.06
CA LEU A 110 23.11 -6.86 15.04
C LEU A 110 23.81 -5.51 15.28
N TRP A 111 24.77 -5.48 16.18
CA TRP A 111 25.56 -4.27 16.43
C TRP A 111 26.44 -3.89 15.25
N GLU A 112 27.08 -4.85 14.57
CA GLU A 112 27.82 -4.59 13.33
C GLU A 112 26.96 -3.88 12.29
N ILE A 113 25.73 -4.40 12.04
CA ILE A 113 24.79 -3.80 11.08
C ILE A 113 24.37 -2.40 11.54
N ILE A 114 24.08 -2.21 12.83
CA ILE A 114 23.68 -0.90 13.37
C ILE A 114 24.80 0.11 13.14
N HIS A 115 26.05 -0.21 13.49
CA HIS A 115 27.19 0.66 13.29
C HIS A 115 27.41 0.99 11.80
N GLN A 116 27.33 -0.01 10.92
CA GLN A 116 27.46 0.22 9.48
C GLN A 116 26.36 1.16 8.97
N VAL A 117 25.11 1.01 9.42
CA VAL A 117 24.01 1.91 9.04
C VAL A 117 24.22 3.32 9.60
N GLU A 118 24.75 3.46 10.82
CA GLU A 118 25.08 4.76 11.42
C GLU A 118 26.19 5.46 10.64
N GLU A 119 27.27 4.77 10.26
CA GLU A 119 28.35 5.30 9.44
C GLU A 119 27.84 5.79 8.06
N ILE A 120 27.01 4.99 7.39
CA ILE A 120 26.39 5.38 6.12
C ILE A 120 25.51 6.61 6.30
N TYR A 121 24.71 6.64 7.38
CA TYR A 121 23.81 7.75 7.66
C TYR A 121 24.56 9.06 7.89
N ASP A 122 25.64 9.02 8.64
CA ASP A 122 26.44 10.20 8.98
C ASP A 122 27.31 10.68 7.80
N GLY A 123 27.74 9.75 6.92
CA GLY A 123 28.60 10.06 5.79
C GLY A 123 27.86 10.42 4.50
N ASP A 124 26.86 9.63 4.14
CA ASP A 124 26.26 9.66 2.80
C ASP A 124 24.83 10.21 2.75
N VAL A 125 24.14 10.34 3.90
CA VAL A 125 22.74 10.75 3.92
C VAL A 125 22.58 12.23 4.23
N ASN A 126 22.30 13.02 3.20
CA ASN A 126 21.88 14.41 3.34
C ASN A 126 20.38 14.50 3.62
N LEU A 127 20.01 14.80 4.87
CA LEU A 127 18.61 15.02 5.21
C LEU A 127 18.12 16.36 4.67
N PRO A 128 16.95 16.39 4.00
CA PRO A 128 16.36 17.64 3.57
C PRO A 128 15.91 18.47 4.78
N GLU A 129 15.84 19.79 4.56
CA GLU A 129 15.31 20.71 5.56
C GLU A 129 13.92 20.30 6.04
N LYS A 130 13.73 20.29 7.35
CA LYS A 130 12.45 19.93 7.95
C LYS A 130 11.38 20.95 7.60
N HIS A 131 10.36 20.52 6.86
CA HIS A 131 9.18 21.35 6.60
C HIS A 131 8.19 21.29 7.78
N VAL A 132 7.85 22.44 8.31
CA VAL A 132 6.84 22.60 9.38
C VAL A 132 5.81 23.60 8.87
N GLY A 133 4.70 23.11 8.33
CA GLY A 133 3.62 23.95 7.83
C GLY A 133 2.34 23.16 7.64
N LEU A 134 1.21 23.84 7.70
CA LEU A 134 -0.10 23.28 7.38
C LEU A 134 -0.69 24.08 6.23
N HIS A 135 -1.33 23.41 5.31
CA HIS A 135 -2.01 24.05 4.19
C HIS A 135 -3.27 24.76 4.70
N TRP A 136 -3.44 26.03 4.39
CA TRP A 136 -4.50 26.92 4.85
C TRP A 136 -5.91 26.40 4.59
N ALA A 137 -6.12 25.64 3.52
CA ALA A 137 -7.42 25.05 3.18
C ALA A 137 -8.02 24.13 4.26
N PHE A 138 -7.20 23.75 5.25
CA PHE A 138 -7.63 22.87 6.34
C PHE A 138 -8.03 23.64 7.62
N ASP A 139 -7.80 24.95 7.72
CA ASP A 139 -7.96 25.71 8.96
C ASP A 139 -9.36 25.57 9.54
N GLY A 140 -10.40 25.85 8.77
CA GLY A 140 -11.77 25.76 9.24
C GLY A 140 -12.23 24.33 9.64
N GLU A 141 -11.59 23.28 9.10
CA GLU A 141 -11.91 21.91 9.55
C GLU A 141 -11.08 21.49 10.76
N LEU A 142 -9.87 22.02 10.90
CA LEU A 142 -9.06 21.84 12.10
C LEU A 142 -9.70 22.49 13.32
N GLU A 143 -10.26 23.69 13.17
CA GLU A 143 -11.03 24.37 14.22
C GLU A 143 -12.22 23.52 14.69
N LYS A 144 -12.99 22.94 13.77
CA LYS A 144 -14.13 22.06 14.10
C LYS A 144 -13.73 20.79 14.82
N LEU A 145 -12.52 20.30 14.60
CA LEU A 145 -12.00 19.07 15.19
C LEU A 145 -11.14 19.31 16.44
N ALA A 146 -11.04 20.56 16.90
CA ALA A 146 -10.30 20.91 18.11
C ALA A 146 -10.76 20.06 19.30
N GLY A 147 -9.82 19.37 19.96
CA GLY A 147 -10.08 18.42 21.04
C GLY A 147 -10.37 16.98 20.62
N CYS A 148 -10.59 16.69 19.34
CA CYS A 148 -10.72 15.32 18.80
C CYS A 148 -9.34 14.77 18.42
N VAL A 149 -8.50 14.43 19.38
CA VAL A 149 -7.06 14.11 19.22
C VAL A 149 -6.74 13.23 18.01
N VAL A 150 -7.45 12.12 17.80
CA VAL A 150 -7.17 11.18 16.70
C VAL A 150 -7.57 11.77 15.34
N ALA A 151 -8.73 12.40 15.26
CA ALA A 151 -9.22 12.98 14.01
C ALA A 151 -8.37 14.19 13.60
N GLU A 152 -8.05 15.06 14.54
CA GLU A 152 -7.19 16.22 14.37
C GLU A 152 -5.78 15.81 13.90
N LYS A 153 -5.14 14.82 14.56
CA LYS A 153 -3.84 14.28 14.16
C LYS A 153 -3.83 13.86 12.70
N HIS A 154 -4.82 13.09 12.25
CA HIS A 154 -4.90 12.64 10.86
C HIS A 154 -5.20 13.78 9.88
N LEU A 155 -5.89 14.82 10.30
CA LEU A 155 -6.14 15.98 9.47
C LEU A 155 -4.87 16.82 9.32
N ARG A 156 -4.17 17.11 10.42
CA ARG A 156 -2.86 17.81 10.42
C ARG A 156 -1.83 17.13 9.55
N GLN A 157 -1.75 15.79 9.58
CA GLN A 157 -0.84 15.05 8.71
C GLN A 157 -1.15 15.26 7.21
N LYS A 158 -2.42 15.36 6.82
CA LYS A 158 -2.78 15.66 5.42
C LYS A 158 -2.48 17.11 5.07
N ALA A 159 -2.80 18.04 5.97
CA ALA A 159 -2.50 19.45 5.79
C ALA A 159 -0.99 19.70 5.61
N ALA A 160 -0.15 19.04 6.42
CA ALA A 160 1.30 19.14 6.30
C ALA A 160 1.82 18.54 4.98
N LEU A 161 1.28 17.40 4.54
CA LEU A 161 1.66 16.81 3.25
C LEU A 161 1.30 17.71 2.08
N LEU A 162 0.10 18.31 2.07
CA LEU A 162 -0.31 19.17 0.97
C LEU A 162 0.38 20.55 1.02
N SER A 163 0.73 21.06 2.19
CA SER A 163 1.60 22.23 2.32
C SER A 163 2.98 21.98 1.74
N LEU A 164 3.56 20.80 1.99
CA LEU A 164 4.83 20.41 1.37
C LEU A 164 4.70 20.28 -0.15
N ALA A 165 3.62 19.66 -0.64
CA ALA A 165 3.36 19.54 -2.08
C ALA A 165 3.26 20.89 -2.77
N GLU A 166 2.58 21.87 -2.15
CA GLU A 166 2.46 23.23 -2.65
C GLU A 166 3.84 23.91 -2.71
N ARG A 167 4.60 23.86 -1.62
CA ARG A 167 5.96 24.43 -1.55
C ARG A 167 6.90 23.84 -2.60
N GLN A 168 6.75 22.54 -2.91
CA GLN A 168 7.57 21.85 -3.93
C GLN A 168 7.02 22.01 -5.37
N GLY A 169 6.01 22.83 -5.58
CA GLY A 169 5.43 23.08 -6.90
C GLY A 169 4.72 21.87 -7.51
N LEU A 170 4.26 20.91 -6.68
CA LEU A 170 3.54 19.72 -7.16
C LEU A 170 2.05 19.99 -7.38
N LEU A 171 1.49 21.03 -6.76
CA LEU A 171 0.08 21.39 -6.91
C LEU A 171 -0.11 22.33 -8.11
N THR A 172 -0.01 21.78 -9.32
CA THR A 172 -0.11 22.53 -10.56
C THR A 172 -1.32 22.11 -11.38
N SER A 173 -1.88 23.05 -12.12
CA SER A 173 -2.89 22.77 -13.14
C SER A 173 -2.38 21.81 -14.22
N ASN A 174 -3.27 21.22 -15.00
CA ASN A 174 -2.97 20.24 -16.04
C ASN A 174 -2.19 19.02 -15.50
N SER A 175 -2.59 18.53 -14.32
CA SER A 175 -1.97 17.40 -13.64
C SER A 175 -2.96 16.25 -13.44
N CYS A 176 -2.43 15.02 -13.46
CA CYS A 176 -3.12 13.82 -13.04
C CYS A 176 -2.48 13.30 -11.74
N PHE A 177 -3.22 13.39 -10.67
CA PHE A 177 -2.79 12.95 -9.34
C PHE A 177 -3.16 11.49 -9.13
N VAL A 178 -2.17 10.64 -8.88
CA VAL A 178 -2.37 9.20 -8.66
C VAL A 178 -2.15 8.88 -7.19
N GLU A 179 -3.24 8.65 -6.43
CA GLU A 179 -3.16 8.25 -5.02
C GLU A 179 -3.08 6.72 -4.91
N PHE A 180 -1.88 6.22 -4.57
CA PHE A 180 -1.64 4.81 -4.31
C PHE A 180 -2.01 4.44 -2.87
N GLY A 181 -2.72 3.31 -2.70
CA GLY A 181 -3.26 2.92 -1.40
C GLY A 181 -4.33 3.90 -0.91
N ALA A 182 -5.16 4.39 -1.82
CA ALA A 182 -6.09 5.49 -1.58
C ALA A 182 -7.11 5.23 -0.44
N GLY A 183 -7.36 3.96 -0.08
CA GLY A 183 -8.34 3.62 0.95
C GLY A 183 -9.68 4.28 0.68
N ARG A 184 -10.09 5.20 1.55
CA ARG A 184 -11.34 5.98 1.37
C ARG A 184 -11.19 7.20 0.45
N GLY A 185 -9.97 7.57 -0.01
CA GLY A 185 -9.73 8.73 -0.88
C GLY A 185 -9.77 10.08 -0.15
N ARG A 186 -9.38 10.11 1.13
CA ARG A 186 -9.43 11.34 1.93
C ARG A 186 -8.38 12.37 1.52
N LEU A 187 -7.21 11.93 1.05
CA LEU A 187 -6.16 12.85 0.60
C LEU A 187 -6.58 13.47 -0.73
N SER A 188 -7.01 12.66 -1.70
CA SER A 188 -7.54 13.13 -2.97
C SER A 188 -8.75 14.07 -2.83
N TYR A 189 -9.61 13.84 -1.82
CA TYR A 189 -10.74 14.74 -1.55
C TYR A 189 -10.27 16.17 -1.21
N TRP A 190 -9.28 16.29 -0.32
CA TRP A 190 -8.74 17.60 0.04
C TRP A 190 -8.00 18.25 -1.12
N LEU A 191 -7.24 17.44 -1.86
CA LEU A 191 -6.52 17.91 -3.03
C LEU A 191 -7.49 18.42 -4.11
N ALA A 192 -8.58 17.69 -4.36
CA ALA A 192 -9.64 18.13 -5.26
C ALA A 192 -10.30 19.44 -4.82
N LYS A 193 -10.45 19.68 -3.52
CA LYS A 193 -10.95 20.96 -3.00
C LYS A 193 -9.98 22.11 -3.23
N ILE A 194 -8.69 21.87 -3.04
CA ILE A 194 -7.62 22.87 -3.26
C ILE A 194 -7.55 23.23 -4.73
N LEU A 195 -7.62 22.25 -5.61
CA LEU A 195 -7.48 22.38 -7.07
C LEU A 195 -8.82 22.39 -7.81
N ALA A 196 -9.88 22.81 -7.15
CA ALA A 196 -11.25 22.74 -7.70
C ALA A 196 -11.47 23.57 -8.97
N LYS A 197 -10.62 24.57 -9.23
CA LYS A 197 -10.66 25.43 -10.41
C LYS A 197 -9.60 25.09 -11.45
N ASP A 198 -8.75 24.12 -11.15
CA ASP A 198 -7.65 23.70 -12.02
C ASP A 198 -8.08 22.52 -12.87
N ASP A 199 -7.54 22.43 -14.07
CA ASP A 199 -7.76 21.30 -14.97
C ASP A 199 -6.95 20.09 -14.49
N CYS A 200 -7.40 19.45 -13.39
CA CYS A 200 -6.76 18.32 -12.75
C CYS A 200 -7.63 17.08 -12.75
N HIS A 201 -6.99 15.92 -12.85
CA HIS A 201 -7.64 14.61 -12.78
C HIS A 201 -7.10 13.82 -11.59
N PHE A 202 -7.91 12.90 -11.05
CA PHE A 202 -7.55 12.12 -9.88
C PHE A 202 -7.79 10.64 -10.11
N LEU A 203 -6.73 9.86 -10.01
CA LEU A 203 -6.78 8.40 -10.09
C LEU A 203 -6.51 7.80 -8.70
N LEU A 204 -7.50 7.10 -8.14
CA LEU A 204 -7.40 6.46 -6.85
C LEU A 204 -7.19 4.96 -7.01
N VAL A 205 -6.02 4.48 -6.60
CA VAL A 205 -5.63 3.07 -6.73
C VAL A 205 -5.63 2.39 -5.37
N ASP A 206 -6.36 1.29 -5.21
CA ASP A 206 -6.34 0.47 -4.00
C ASP A 206 -6.66 -0.99 -4.32
N LYS A 207 -5.96 -1.91 -3.66
CA LYS A 207 -6.23 -3.36 -3.78
C LYS A 207 -7.58 -3.75 -3.18
N ALA A 208 -7.94 -3.09 -2.08
CA ALA A 208 -9.16 -3.39 -1.33
C ALA A 208 -10.35 -2.55 -1.80
N ALA A 209 -11.53 -3.16 -1.79
CA ALA A 209 -12.77 -2.40 -1.93
C ALA A 209 -13.02 -1.53 -0.69
N SER A 210 -13.11 -0.23 -0.88
CA SER A 210 -13.39 0.72 0.19
C SER A 210 -14.89 1.04 0.29
N ARG A 211 -15.42 1.06 1.53
CA ARG A 211 -16.75 1.58 1.82
C ARG A 211 -16.67 3.07 2.17
N HIS A 212 -17.76 3.82 1.97
CA HIS A 212 -17.81 5.27 2.28
C HIS A 212 -16.71 6.07 1.57
N LYS A 213 -16.75 6.03 0.27
CA LYS A 213 -15.77 6.66 -0.61
C LYS A 213 -15.92 8.18 -0.63
N PHE A 214 -14.80 8.90 -0.51
CA PHE A 214 -14.80 10.37 -0.50
C PHE A 214 -15.00 10.97 -1.89
N GLU A 215 -14.76 10.24 -2.97
CA GLU A 215 -15.10 10.71 -4.33
C GLU A 215 -16.60 11.01 -4.50
N ASN A 216 -17.48 10.29 -3.78
CA ASN A 216 -18.90 10.64 -3.76
C ASN A 216 -19.16 11.99 -3.10
N LYS A 217 -18.35 12.34 -2.08
CA LYS A 217 -18.43 13.65 -1.42
C LYS A 217 -17.86 14.76 -2.30
N VAL A 218 -16.83 14.47 -3.10
CA VAL A 218 -16.32 15.44 -4.10
C VAL A 218 -17.43 15.82 -5.06
N LYS A 219 -18.18 14.86 -5.59
CA LYS A 219 -19.33 15.14 -6.48
C LYS A 219 -20.40 16.02 -5.83
N SER A 220 -20.73 15.75 -4.55
CA SER A 220 -21.72 16.57 -3.85
C SER A 220 -21.24 17.99 -3.54
N ASP A 221 -19.94 18.15 -3.24
CA ASP A 221 -19.37 19.43 -2.79
C ASP A 221 -18.89 20.31 -3.96
N LEU A 222 -18.43 19.70 -5.06
CA LEU A 222 -17.76 20.38 -6.17
C LEU A 222 -18.43 20.15 -7.56
N GLY A 223 -19.48 19.31 -7.63
CA GLY A 223 -20.13 18.95 -8.88
C GLY A 223 -19.39 17.88 -9.68
N ASP A 224 -19.56 17.87 -11.00
CA ASP A 224 -18.97 16.85 -11.87
C ASP A 224 -17.47 17.06 -12.19
N PHE A 225 -16.91 18.16 -11.82
CA PHE A 225 -15.49 18.47 -11.93
C PHE A 225 -14.85 18.56 -10.54
N PRO A 226 -13.67 18.04 -10.29
CA PRO A 226 -12.72 17.37 -11.20
C PRO A 226 -13.06 15.90 -11.51
N GLU A 227 -12.55 15.37 -12.63
CA GLU A 227 -12.71 13.95 -12.96
C GLU A 227 -11.94 13.06 -12.00
N ILE A 228 -12.66 12.13 -11.36
CA ILE A 228 -12.09 11.18 -10.39
C ILE A 228 -12.43 9.76 -10.82
N GLN A 229 -11.41 8.96 -11.05
CA GLN A 229 -11.53 7.52 -11.32
C GLN A 229 -10.94 6.69 -10.18
N ARG A 230 -11.61 5.60 -9.83
CA ARG A 230 -11.07 4.62 -8.86
C ARG A 230 -10.84 3.28 -9.52
N LEU A 231 -9.62 2.74 -9.32
CA LEU A 231 -9.25 1.38 -9.72
C LEU A 231 -9.09 0.49 -8.48
N GLN A 232 -9.77 -0.65 -8.50
CA GLN A 232 -9.56 -1.70 -7.51
C GLN A 232 -8.59 -2.73 -8.08
N ILE A 233 -7.29 -2.49 -7.91
CA ILE A 233 -6.21 -3.32 -8.44
C ILE A 233 -5.04 -3.38 -7.44
N ASP A 234 -4.26 -4.47 -7.49
CA ASP A 234 -2.95 -4.51 -6.86
C ASP A 234 -1.96 -3.72 -7.71
N ILE A 235 -1.21 -2.80 -7.09
CA ILE A 235 -0.21 -1.96 -7.75
C ILE A 235 0.80 -2.82 -8.52
N ARG A 236 1.10 -4.01 -8.03
CA ARG A 236 2.00 -4.99 -8.66
C ARG A 236 1.66 -5.25 -10.13
N HIS A 237 0.38 -5.21 -10.47
CA HIS A 237 -0.15 -5.56 -11.80
C HIS A 237 -0.63 -4.35 -12.60
N LEU A 238 -0.50 -3.14 -12.07
CA LEU A 238 -1.02 -1.93 -12.69
C LEU A 238 -0.05 -1.38 -13.74
N CYS A 239 -0.46 -1.41 -14.99
CA CYS A 239 0.14 -0.64 -16.08
C CYS A 239 -0.54 0.73 -16.16
N LEU A 240 0.04 1.73 -15.51
CA LEU A 240 -0.57 3.05 -15.35
C LEU A 240 -0.77 3.76 -16.70
N GLY A 241 0.15 3.60 -17.66
CA GLY A 241 0.04 4.17 -19.00
C GLY A 241 -1.13 3.65 -19.83
N ASN A 242 -1.66 2.46 -19.49
CA ASN A 242 -2.84 1.89 -20.14
C ASN A 242 -4.16 2.31 -19.49
N VAL A 243 -4.14 3.08 -18.42
CA VAL A 243 -5.36 3.63 -17.81
C VAL A 243 -5.91 4.72 -18.70
N HIS A 244 -7.18 4.61 -19.12
CA HIS A 244 -7.80 5.54 -20.03
C HIS A 244 -7.64 7.01 -19.59
N LEU A 245 -7.89 7.31 -18.33
CA LEU A 245 -7.74 8.65 -17.75
C LEU A 245 -6.33 9.22 -17.94
N VAL A 246 -5.30 8.38 -17.82
CA VAL A 246 -3.90 8.78 -18.00
C VAL A 246 -3.54 8.89 -19.47
N LYS A 247 -3.95 7.91 -20.29
CA LYS A 247 -3.64 7.83 -21.72
C LYS A 247 -4.31 8.95 -22.53
N ALA A 248 -5.59 9.24 -22.24
CA ALA A 248 -6.39 10.19 -23.00
C ALA A 248 -5.97 11.65 -22.78
N HIS A 249 -5.57 12.01 -21.56
CA HIS A 249 -5.35 13.41 -21.19
C HIS A 249 -3.88 13.83 -21.20
N GLN A 250 -2.94 12.89 -21.21
CA GLN A 250 -1.49 13.14 -21.25
C GLN A 250 -0.99 14.25 -20.30
N LYS A 251 -1.61 14.33 -19.11
CA LYS A 251 -1.28 15.32 -18.08
C LYS A 251 0.01 14.95 -17.34
N LYS A 252 0.62 15.94 -16.70
CA LYS A 252 1.74 15.71 -15.77
C LYS A 252 1.31 14.74 -14.66
N LEU A 253 2.05 13.66 -14.46
CA LEU A 253 1.74 12.69 -13.41
C LEU A 253 2.35 13.12 -12.08
N VAL A 254 1.54 13.13 -11.03
CA VAL A 254 1.99 13.34 -9.66
C VAL A 254 1.56 12.15 -8.82
N GLY A 255 2.55 11.37 -8.34
CA GLY A 255 2.31 10.23 -7.46
C GLY A 255 2.10 10.68 -6.01
N LEU A 256 1.06 10.18 -5.37
CA LEU A 256 0.72 10.50 -3.98
C LEU A 256 0.54 9.23 -3.18
N CYS A 257 1.01 9.21 -1.94
CA CYS A 257 0.56 8.22 -0.98
C CYS A 257 0.68 8.70 0.47
N LYS A 258 -0.25 8.24 1.29
CA LYS A 258 -0.19 8.35 2.75
C LYS A 258 -0.51 6.99 3.35
N HIS A 259 0.43 6.45 4.13
CA HIS A 259 0.35 5.08 4.69
C HIS A 259 0.36 3.96 3.63
N LEU A 260 1.13 4.13 2.58
CA LEU A 260 1.46 3.05 1.66
C LEU A 260 2.59 2.22 2.27
N CYS A 261 2.26 1.05 2.80
CA CYS A 261 3.14 0.31 3.70
C CYS A 261 4.09 -0.64 2.97
N GLY A 262 5.37 -0.56 3.33
CA GLY A 262 6.40 -1.52 2.96
C GLY A 262 6.57 -1.64 1.44
N GLU A 263 6.57 -2.85 0.93
CA GLU A 263 6.73 -3.19 -0.50
C GLU A 263 5.85 -2.35 -1.44
N ALA A 264 4.66 -1.96 -1.00
CA ALA A 264 3.73 -1.20 -1.84
C ALA A 264 4.30 0.17 -2.26
N THR A 265 5.21 0.76 -1.47
CA THR A 265 5.92 1.99 -1.83
C THR A 265 6.82 1.74 -3.05
N ASP A 266 7.59 0.65 -3.03
CA ASP A 266 8.49 0.26 -4.12
C ASP A 266 7.71 -0.05 -5.40
N LEU A 267 6.60 -0.78 -5.26
CA LEU A 267 5.71 -1.09 -6.38
C LEU A 267 5.10 0.17 -7.01
N ALA A 268 4.75 1.18 -6.19
CA ALA A 268 4.22 2.44 -6.69
C ALA A 268 5.26 3.28 -7.44
N LEU A 269 6.49 3.33 -6.92
CA LEU A 269 7.61 4.00 -7.60
C LEU A 269 7.90 3.34 -8.94
N ARG A 270 7.96 2.00 -9.01
CA ARG A 270 8.12 1.27 -10.27
C ARG A 270 6.97 1.52 -11.23
N CYS A 271 5.73 1.51 -10.75
CA CYS A 271 4.53 1.77 -11.54
C CYS A 271 4.59 3.14 -12.23
N LEU A 272 5.05 4.17 -11.52
CA LEU A 272 5.25 5.50 -12.08
C LEU A 272 6.38 5.49 -13.12
N MET A 273 7.52 4.87 -12.82
CA MET A 273 8.67 4.82 -13.72
C MET A 273 8.42 3.98 -14.98
N GLU A 274 7.69 2.87 -14.88
CA GLU A 274 7.31 2.08 -16.06
C GLU A 274 6.44 2.87 -17.04
N THR A 275 5.64 3.81 -16.54
CA THR A 275 4.82 4.69 -17.39
C THR A 275 5.68 5.59 -18.28
N THR A 276 6.88 5.98 -17.83
CA THR A 276 7.79 6.82 -18.61
C THR A 276 8.54 6.06 -19.71
N LYS A 277 8.54 4.71 -19.65
CA LYS A 277 9.24 3.86 -20.62
C LYS A 277 8.38 3.41 -21.79
N GLN A 278 7.07 3.55 -21.68
CA GLN A 278 6.16 3.09 -22.72
C GLN A 278 6.16 4.08 -23.91
N PRO A 279 6.40 3.61 -25.15
CA PRO A 279 6.24 4.46 -26.30
C PRO A 279 4.77 4.85 -26.42
N SER A 280 4.49 6.14 -26.54
CA SER A 280 3.16 6.60 -26.95
C SER A 280 2.86 6.06 -28.35
N ASP A 281 1.69 5.46 -28.52
CA ASP A 281 1.22 4.97 -29.84
C ASP A 281 1.40 6.04 -30.92
N ALA A 282 1.98 5.61 -32.04
CA ALA A 282 2.01 6.29 -33.31
C ALA A 282 2.19 7.82 -33.31
N GLY A 283 3.43 8.29 -33.24
CA GLY A 283 3.79 9.62 -33.69
C GLY A 283 3.78 10.75 -32.66
N SER A 284 3.35 10.53 -31.45
CA SER A 284 3.43 11.52 -30.37
C SER A 284 4.71 11.33 -29.54
N LYS A 285 5.62 12.30 -29.61
CA LYS A 285 6.90 12.32 -28.88
C LYS A 285 6.77 12.62 -27.37
N ALA A 286 5.58 12.74 -26.83
CA ALA A 286 5.38 13.08 -25.43
C ALA A 286 5.33 11.81 -24.57
N LEU A 287 6.47 11.40 -24.03
CA LEU A 287 6.54 10.53 -22.89
C LEU A 287 5.73 11.17 -21.74
N LEU A 288 4.79 10.43 -21.15
CA LEU A 288 4.11 10.85 -19.94
C LEU A 288 5.14 11.10 -18.84
N GLY A 289 5.42 12.37 -18.55
CA GLY A 289 6.42 12.76 -17.57
C GLY A 289 5.87 12.62 -16.14
N VAL A 290 6.58 11.90 -15.27
CA VAL A 290 6.35 12.00 -13.83
C VAL A 290 6.87 13.35 -13.36
N HIS A 291 5.97 14.25 -12.96
CA HIS A 291 6.29 15.57 -12.48
C HIS A 291 6.87 15.55 -11.07
N GLY A 292 6.39 14.62 -10.24
CA GLY A 292 6.90 14.42 -8.91
C GLY A 292 6.15 13.37 -8.12
N VAL A 293 6.65 13.14 -6.91
CA VAL A 293 6.11 12.13 -6.00
C VAL A 293 6.09 12.68 -4.58
N LEU A 294 4.95 12.54 -3.91
CA LEU A 294 4.77 12.88 -2.50
C LEU A 294 4.37 11.63 -1.72
N MET A 295 5.28 11.09 -0.93
CA MET A 295 5.08 9.84 -0.20
C MET A 295 5.36 9.99 1.28
N ALA A 296 4.37 9.68 2.14
CA ALA A 296 4.57 9.49 3.56
C ALA A 296 4.77 8.00 3.83
N THR A 297 6.03 7.58 3.91
CA THR A 297 6.42 6.20 4.20
C THR A 297 6.11 5.83 5.64
N CYS A 298 5.84 4.53 5.90
CA CYS A 298 5.57 4.02 7.23
C CYS A 298 6.15 2.60 7.36
N CYS A 299 5.55 1.60 7.61
CA CYS A 299 5.85 0.19 7.86
C CYS A 299 7.09 -0.37 7.12
N HIS A 300 8.29 0.15 7.35
CA HIS A 300 9.54 -0.28 6.70
C HIS A 300 9.86 -1.76 6.93
N HIS A 301 9.42 -2.33 8.07
CA HIS A 301 9.53 -3.76 8.39
C HIS A 301 8.79 -4.68 7.41
N ARG A 302 7.97 -4.13 6.50
CA ARG A 302 7.20 -4.86 5.48
C ARG A 302 7.79 -4.71 4.07
N CYS A 303 8.99 -4.20 3.94
CA CYS A 303 9.73 -4.17 2.67
C CYS A 303 10.30 -5.57 2.35
N TYR A 304 10.47 -5.85 1.07
CA TYR A 304 11.06 -7.10 0.57
C TYR A 304 12.20 -6.77 -0.37
N TRP A 305 13.30 -7.50 -0.25
CA TRP A 305 14.51 -7.30 -1.02
C TRP A 305 14.26 -7.31 -2.54
N ASP A 306 13.46 -8.25 -3.02
CA ASP A 306 13.25 -8.45 -4.46
C ASP A 306 12.53 -7.30 -5.15
N SER A 307 11.64 -6.61 -4.44
CA SER A 307 10.92 -5.44 -4.94
C SER A 307 11.56 -4.11 -4.55
N PHE A 308 12.53 -4.10 -3.63
CA PHE A 308 13.12 -2.87 -3.10
C PHE A 308 13.84 -2.08 -4.19
N VAL A 309 13.43 -0.83 -4.41
CA VAL A 309 14.00 0.04 -5.47
C VAL A 309 15.38 0.57 -5.13
N GLY A 310 15.71 0.70 -3.85
CA GLY A 310 17.00 1.14 -3.35
C GLY A 310 18.07 0.02 -3.26
N ARG A 311 17.77 -1.18 -3.74
CA ARG A 311 18.69 -2.32 -3.67
C ARG A 311 20.09 -2.02 -4.24
N PRO A 312 20.25 -1.38 -5.42
CA PRO A 312 21.59 -1.09 -5.95
C PRO A 312 22.41 -0.18 -5.02
N LEU A 313 21.75 0.73 -4.32
CA LEU A 313 22.41 1.61 -3.35
C LEU A 313 22.87 0.85 -2.11
N LEU A 314 22.03 -0.05 -1.58
CA LEU A 314 22.43 -0.91 -0.45
C LEU A 314 23.59 -1.81 -0.82
N GLU A 315 23.55 -2.43 -2.01
CA GLU A 315 24.65 -3.26 -2.53
C GLU A 315 25.96 -2.46 -2.66
N ALA A 316 25.89 -1.20 -3.11
CA ALA A 316 27.04 -0.31 -3.18
C ALA A 316 27.61 0.03 -1.78
N TRP A 317 26.78 0.04 -0.75
CA TRP A 317 27.21 0.17 0.66
C TRP A 317 27.60 -1.14 1.31
N GLY A 318 27.68 -2.24 0.55
CA GLY A 318 28.07 -3.54 1.06
C GLY A 318 26.95 -4.28 1.87
N LEU A 319 25.72 -3.79 1.79
CA LEU A 319 24.56 -4.38 2.47
C LEU A 319 23.80 -5.32 1.53
N GLY A 320 23.84 -6.61 1.82
CA GLY A 320 23.14 -7.62 1.03
C GLY A 320 21.73 -7.94 1.52
N ARG A 321 21.12 -8.96 0.92
CA ARG A 321 19.77 -9.44 1.26
C ARG A 321 19.58 -9.73 2.75
N GLN A 322 20.54 -10.44 3.36
CA GLN A 322 20.43 -10.81 4.77
C GLN A 322 20.44 -9.58 5.67
N ASP A 323 21.32 -8.62 5.39
CA ASP A 323 21.41 -7.36 6.13
C ASP A 323 20.14 -6.55 5.98
N PHE A 324 19.59 -6.46 4.76
CA PHE A 324 18.31 -5.81 4.50
C PHE A 324 17.16 -6.44 5.29
N ASP A 325 17.10 -7.76 5.36
CA ASP A 325 16.06 -8.46 6.13
C ASP A 325 16.15 -8.11 7.62
N LEU A 326 17.38 -8.05 8.17
CA LEU A 326 17.62 -7.70 9.57
C LEU A 326 17.31 -6.21 9.83
N ILE A 327 17.77 -5.29 8.97
CA ILE A 327 17.44 -3.85 9.03
C ILE A 327 15.93 -3.65 8.98
N SER A 328 15.26 -4.32 8.03
CA SER A 328 13.80 -4.27 7.90
C SER A 328 13.08 -4.77 9.15
N ALA A 329 13.58 -5.86 9.77
CA ALA A 329 13.02 -6.39 11.02
C ALA A 329 13.24 -5.43 12.20
N MET A 330 14.46 -4.85 12.34
CA MET A 330 14.79 -3.87 13.37
C MET A 330 13.96 -2.59 13.24
N ALA A 331 13.64 -2.14 12.00
CA ALA A 331 12.75 -1.01 11.76
C ALA A 331 11.34 -1.23 12.35
N GLY A 332 10.94 -2.47 12.57
CA GLY A 332 9.70 -2.82 13.27
C GLY A 332 9.69 -2.46 14.76
N TRP A 333 10.85 -2.36 15.40
CA TRP A 333 10.93 -2.05 16.84
C TRP A 333 10.33 -0.69 17.21
N ALA A 334 10.41 0.27 16.30
CA ALA A 334 9.83 1.60 16.51
C ALA A 334 8.31 1.65 16.33
N THR A 335 7.73 0.70 15.60
CA THR A 335 6.33 0.75 15.17
C THR A 335 5.44 -0.32 15.81
N CYS A 336 6.00 -1.47 16.14
CA CYS A 336 5.31 -2.60 16.73
C CYS A 336 5.54 -2.60 18.24
N ALA A 337 4.77 -1.80 18.98
CA ALA A 337 4.65 -1.96 20.42
C ALA A 337 3.87 -3.26 20.70
N ALA A 338 4.49 -4.41 20.47
CA ALA A 338 4.02 -5.64 21.07
C ALA A 338 4.10 -5.47 22.59
N LYS A 339 2.99 -5.54 23.25
CA LYS A 339 2.91 -5.59 24.68
C LYS A 339 3.74 -6.79 25.15
N GLY A 340 4.89 -6.55 25.73
CA GLY A 340 5.51 -7.42 26.69
C GLY A 340 6.68 -8.31 26.30
N GLU A 341 7.24 -8.34 25.07
CA GLU A 341 8.21 -9.37 24.74
C GLU A 341 9.44 -8.97 23.90
N LEU A 342 9.97 -7.79 24.05
CA LEU A 342 11.37 -7.53 23.66
C LEU A 342 11.94 -6.40 24.50
N PRO A 343 13.18 -6.49 24.94
CA PRO A 343 13.80 -5.46 25.79
C PRO A 343 14.12 -4.22 24.94
N ARG A 344 13.09 -3.41 24.64
CA ARG A 344 13.29 -2.05 24.11
C ARG A 344 14.20 -1.22 25.03
N GLY A 345 14.12 -1.44 26.34
CA GLY A 345 14.97 -0.82 27.34
C GLY A 345 16.45 -1.13 27.14
N ALA A 346 16.82 -2.38 26.92
CA ALA A 346 18.24 -2.78 26.85
C ALA A 346 18.98 -2.17 25.64
N PHE A 347 18.32 -1.97 24.50
CA PHE A 347 18.92 -1.32 23.33
C PHE A 347 18.89 0.22 23.40
N ILE A 348 17.85 0.80 24.02
CA ILE A 348 17.72 2.26 24.17
C ILE A 348 18.55 2.77 25.36
N GLU A 349 18.62 2.03 26.46
CA GLU A 349 19.42 2.40 27.65
C GLU A 349 20.93 2.37 27.39
N ARG A 350 21.41 1.50 26.48
CA ARG A 350 22.83 1.51 26.06
C ARG A 350 23.24 2.71 25.20
N ARG A 351 22.28 3.55 24.76
CA ARG A 351 22.54 4.79 24.00
C ARG A 351 22.69 6.03 24.87
N GLN A 352 22.52 5.94 26.17
CA GLN A 352 22.86 7.09 27.02
C GLN A 352 24.38 7.10 27.18
N PRO A 353 25.10 8.12 26.64
CA PRO A 353 26.50 8.29 27.01
C PRO A 353 26.53 8.46 28.52
N ASN A 354 27.39 7.72 29.19
CA ASN A 354 27.71 7.97 30.59
C ASN A 354 28.08 9.43 30.75
N PRO A 355 27.62 10.11 31.81
CA PRO A 355 27.86 11.52 32.05
C PRO A 355 29.32 11.87 32.18
#